data_e72cd980bbc5c4034a596d39a25369ec
#
_entry.id   e72cd980bbc5c4034a596d39a25369ec
#
_cell.length_a   1.000
_cell.length_b   1.000
_cell.length_c   1.000
_cell.angle_alpha   90.00
_cell.angle_beta   90.00
_cell.angle_gamma   90.00
#
_symmetry.space_group_name_H-M   'P 1'
#
loop_
_entity.id
_entity.type
_entity.pdbx_description
1 polymer ?
#
loop_
_entity_poly.entity_id
_entity_poly.type
_entity_poly.pdbx_seq_one_letter_code
_entity_poly.pdbx_strand_id
1 'polypeptide(L)'
;GAKAHQTGVLNSHEVIVMPTQSMRAEDADYAVSFAVPMDTPGISMIIGRQSCDTRKRENTEMDVGNSEFGGVEALTIFDDVFVPNERIFLCGEYEFAGMMVERFAGYHRQSYGGCKVGVGDVLIGAAAVAAEYNGAAKATHVKDKLIEMTHLNETLYCCGIACSSQGYKTESGNYMIDLLLANVCKQNVTRYPYEIVRLAEDIAGGLMVTAPSEADF
;
A
#
# COMPACT_ATOMS: atom_id res chain seq x y z
N GLY A 1 -1.13 21.21 11.15
CA GLY A 1 -1.40 20.64 9.83
C GLY A 1 -2.00 19.25 9.91
N ALA A 2 -2.34 18.67 8.74
CA ALA A 2 -2.93 17.33 8.70
C ALA A 2 -2.39 16.53 7.51
N LYS A 3 -2.31 15.20 7.69
CA LYS A 3 -1.86 14.24 6.68
C LYS A 3 -2.95 13.18 6.49
N ALA A 4 -3.46 13.05 5.27
CA ALA A 4 -4.41 12.00 4.91
C ALA A 4 -3.69 10.72 4.44
N HIS A 5 -4.40 9.59 4.46
CA HIS A 5 -3.93 8.29 3.99
C HIS A 5 -2.73 7.73 4.76
N GLN A 6 -2.83 7.69 6.08
CA GLN A 6 -1.80 7.14 6.95
C GLN A 6 -2.12 5.70 7.33
N THR A 7 -1.70 4.76 6.49
CA THR A 7 -1.91 3.32 6.72
C THR A 7 -1.11 2.85 7.92
N GLY A 8 -1.77 2.19 8.86
CA GLY A 8 -1.12 1.56 10.02
C GLY A 8 -0.58 2.52 11.08
N VAL A 9 -0.82 3.82 10.96
CA VAL A 9 -0.30 4.82 11.90
C VAL A 9 -0.76 4.56 13.34
N LEU A 10 -1.97 4.04 13.52
CA LEU A 10 -2.51 3.68 14.84
C LEU A 10 -1.71 2.61 15.58
N ASN A 11 -1.02 1.76 14.84
CA ASN A 11 -0.19 0.68 15.37
C ASN A 11 1.30 1.04 15.44
N SER A 12 1.64 2.29 15.13
CA SER A 12 3.02 2.77 15.15
C SER A 12 3.38 3.33 16.51
N HIS A 13 4.61 3.09 16.97
CA HIS A 13 5.15 3.73 18.17
C HIS A 13 5.57 5.17 17.89
N GLU A 14 6.15 5.38 16.71
CA GLU A 14 6.60 6.69 16.24
C GLU A 14 6.18 6.90 14.78
N VAL A 15 6.05 8.15 14.39
CA VAL A 15 5.77 8.54 13.00
C VAL A 15 6.86 9.49 12.51
N ILE A 16 7.32 9.25 11.28
CA ILE A 16 8.18 10.16 10.55
C ILE A 16 7.30 11.03 9.65
N VAL A 17 7.39 12.33 9.83
CA VAL A 17 6.73 13.34 9.00
C VAL A 17 7.74 13.90 8.02
N MET A 18 7.33 14.11 6.77
CA MET A 18 8.20 14.64 5.73
C MET A 18 7.40 15.43 4.67
N PRO A 19 8.07 16.28 3.87
CA PRO A 19 7.45 16.92 2.71
C PRO A 19 6.90 15.89 1.72
N THR A 20 5.91 16.30 0.93
CA THR A 20 5.29 15.45 -0.11
C THR A 20 5.65 15.88 -1.53
N GLN A 21 6.39 16.98 -1.69
CA GLN A 21 6.76 17.56 -2.99
C GLN A 21 8.03 18.38 -2.87
N SER A 22 8.60 18.73 -4.01
CA SER A 22 9.64 19.78 -4.08
C SER A 22 9.09 21.11 -3.62
N MET A 23 9.92 21.90 -2.95
CA MET A 23 9.55 23.17 -2.34
C MET A 23 10.43 24.30 -2.88
N ARG A 24 9.97 25.54 -2.75
CA ARG A 24 10.65 26.77 -3.12
C ARG A 24 10.97 27.59 -1.87
N ALA A 25 11.71 28.69 -2.02
CA ALA A 25 12.09 29.57 -0.92
C ALA A 25 10.88 30.11 -0.13
N GLU A 26 9.77 30.38 -0.81
CA GLU A 26 8.52 30.82 -0.19
C GLU A 26 7.85 29.74 0.67
N ASP A 27 8.22 28.48 0.47
CA ASP A 27 7.68 27.32 1.20
C ASP A 27 8.58 26.88 2.37
N ALA A 28 9.63 27.63 2.71
CA ALA A 28 10.64 27.22 3.69
C ALA A 28 10.04 26.85 5.06
N ASP A 29 9.00 27.56 5.52
CA ASP A 29 8.32 27.27 6.78
C ASP A 29 7.57 25.91 6.78
N TYR A 30 7.32 25.34 5.61
CA TYR A 30 6.69 24.04 5.42
C TYR A 30 7.70 22.93 5.10
N ALA A 31 8.97 23.29 4.88
CA ALA A 31 10.05 22.35 4.61
C ALA A 31 10.53 21.71 5.93
N VAL A 32 9.69 20.86 6.49
CA VAL A 32 9.96 20.22 7.78
C VAL A 32 9.93 18.69 7.65
N SER A 33 10.88 18.03 8.34
CA SER A 33 10.87 16.58 8.52
C SER A 33 11.33 16.26 9.93
N PHE A 34 10.59 15.38 10.59
CA PHE A 34 10.83 15.03 11.98
C PHE A 34 10.23 13.66 12.33
N ALA A 35 10.64 13.10 13.47
CA ALA A 35 10.05 11.91 14.04
C ALA A 35 9.52 12.19 15.44
N VAL A 36 8.28 11.80 15.73
CA VAL A 36 7.66 11.95 17.05
C VAL A 36 6.92 10.69 17.46
N PRO A 37 6.85 10.38 18.77
CA PRO A 37 5.96 9.37 19.31
C PRO A 37 4.50 9.67 18.96
N MET A 38 3.69 8.63 18.75
CA MET A 38 2.28 8.81 18.36
C MET A 38 1.40 9.34 19.49
N ASP A 39 1.84 9.23 20.74
CA ASP A 39 1.20 9.78 21.93
C ASP A 39 1.64 11.21 22.26
N THR A 40 2.39 11.86 21.37
CA THR A 40 2.84 13.25 21.56
C THR A 40 1.62 14.17 21.69
N PRO A 41 1.56 15.05 22.71
CA PRO A 41 0.47 16.02 22.86
C PRO A 41 0.29 16.87 21.60
N GLY A 42 -0.97 17.06 21.20
CA GLY A 42 -1.33 17.78 19.97
C GLY A 42 -1.50 16.88 18.74
N ILE A 43 -1.15 15.59 18.83
CA ILE A 43 -1.45 14.63 17.78
C ILE A 43 -2.84 14.03 18.03
N SER A 44 -3.68 14.06 17.02
CA SER A 44 -4.97 13.37 17.02
C SER A 44 -5.22 12.66 15.68
N MET A 45 -6.03 11.62 15.71
CA MET A 45 -6.29 10.80 14.54
C MET A 45 -7.79 10.63 14.32
N ILE A 46 -8.21 10.81 13.07
CA ILE A 46 -9.55 10.44 12.62
C ILE A 46 -9.43 9.12 11.86
N ILE A 47 -9.99 8.07 12.43
CA ILE A 47 -9.90 6.73 11.86
C ILE A 47 -10.85 6.61 10.67
N GLY A 48 -10.30 6.24 9.51
CA GLY A 48 -11.05 5.91 8.31
C GLY A 48 -11.65 4.51 8.42
N ARG A 49 -12.93 4.40 8.16
CA ARG A 49 -13.60 3.11 8.06
C ARG A 49 -13.60 2.64 6.61
N GLN A 50 -13.39 1.35 6.38
CA GLN A 50 -13.61 0.73 5.07
C GLN A 50 -15.09 0.90 4.69
N SER A 51 -15.38 1.74 3.71
CA SER A 51 -16.75 2.22 3.44
C SER A 51 -17.70 1.14 2.94
N CYS A 52 -17.16 0.09 2.30
CA CYS A 52 -17.95 -1.00 1.73
C CYS A 52 -17.91 -2.29 2.57
N ASP A 53 -17.19 -2.32 3.69
CA ASP A 53 -17.08 -3.51 4.54
C ASP A 53 -17.95 -3.35 5.78
N THR A 54 -19.07 -4.08 5.82
CA THR A 54 -20.02 -4.09 6.92
C THR A 54 -19.96 -5.37 7.76
N ARG A 55 -19.17 -6.36 7.37
CA ARG A 55 -19.14 -7.72 7.97
C ARG A 55 -18.96 -7.71 9.47
N LYS A 56 -18.10 -6.87 10.02
CA LYS A 56 -17.92 -6.71 11.48
C LYS A 56 -19.19 -6.28 12.24
N ARG A 57 -20.24 -5.82 11.53
CA ARG A 57 -21.54 -5.48 12.13
C ARG A 57 -22.50 -6.65 12.16
N GLU A 58 -22.21 -7.69 11.40
CA GLU A 58 -23.02 -8.90 11.27
C GLU A 58 -22.71 -9.90 12.37
N ASN A 59 -21.56 -9.74 13.05
CA ASN A 59 -21.09 -10.56 14.16
C ASN A 59 -21.07 -12.07 13.83
N THR A 60 -20.53 -12.36 12.64
CA THR A 60 -20.40 -13.72 12.12
C THR A 60 -19.00 -14.27 12.38
N GLU A 61 -18.84 -15.60 12.32
CA GLU A 61 -17.57 -16.28 12.60
C GLU A 61 -16.78 -16.63 11.33
N MET A 62 -17.45 -16.81 10.18
CA MET A 62 -16.81 -17.25 8.94
C MET A 62 -16.34 -16.09 8.08
N ASP A 63 -17.15 -15.04 7.92
CA ASP A 63 -16.85 -13.90 7.06
C ASP A 63 -16.29 -12.71 7.84
N VAL A 64 -15.13 -12.90 8.42
CA VAL A 64 -14.49 -11.87 9.27
C VAL A 64 -13.89 -10.71 8.47
N GLY A 65 -13.51 -10.93 7.22
CA GLY A 65 -13.01 -9.92 6.29
C GLY A 65 -12.02 -8.93 6.90
N ASN A 66 -12.24 -7.64 6.67
CA ASN A 66 -11.40 -6.56 7.19
C ASN A 66 -11.56 -6.33 8.71
N SER A 67 -12.49 -6.97 9.37
CA SER A 67 -12.59 -6.87 10.83
C SER A 67 -11.40 -7.51 11.55
N GLU A 68 -10.78 -8.53 10.94
CA GLU A 68 -9.63 -9.23 11.48
C GLU A 68 -8.35 -8.94 10.69
N PHE A 69 -8.42 -8.89 9.37
CA PHE A 69 -7.25 -8.82 8.49
C PHE A 69 -7.07 -7.47 7.79
N GLY A 70 -7.99 -6.54 7.94
CA GLY A 70 -7.96 -5.25 7.26
C GLY A 70 -6.96 -4.28 7.86
N GLY A 71 -6.37 -3.46 6.99
CA GLY A 71 -5.55 -2.33 7.39
C GLY A 71 -6.40 -1.20 7.96
N VAL A 72 -5.82 -0.41 8.85
CA VAL A 72 -6.46 0.80 9.39
C VAL A 72 -5.83 2.03 8.75
N GLU A 73 -6.69 2.87 8.17
CA GLU A 73 -6.32 4.17 7.63
C GLU A 73 -6.73 5.28 8.58
N ALA A 74 -5.92 6.32 8.68
CA ALA A 74 -6.25 7.48 9.48
C ALA A 74 -5.85 8.78 8.80
N LEU A 75 -6.59 9.85 9.13
CA LEU A 75 -6.15 11.23 8.97
C LEU A 75 -5.44 11.62 10.27
N THR A 76 -4.16 11.97 10.18
CA THR A 76 -3.38 12.41 11.34
C THR A 76 -3.32 13.94 11.36
N ILE A 77 -3.71 14.54 12.48
CA ILE A 77 -3.75 15.99 12.70
C ILE A 77 -2.67 16.35 13.70
N PHE A 78 -1.91 17.38 13.38
CA PHE A 78 -0.88 17.99 14.23
C PHE A 78 -1.36 19.39 14.59
N ASP A 79 -1.69 19.62 15.85
CA ASP A 79 -2.14 20.87 16.41
C ASP A 79 -1.22 21.30 17.54
N ASP A 80 -0.38 22.29 17.25
CA ASP A 80 0.62 22.85 18.19
C ASP A 80 1.53 21.77 18.82
N VAL A 81 2.02 20.85 17.98
CA VAL A 81 2.90 19.76 18.41
C VAL A 81 4.32 20.25 18.59
N PHE A 82 4.87 20.12 19.79
CA PHE A 82 6.26 20.41 20.06
C PHE A 82 7.17 19.28 19.58
N VAL A 83 8.19 19.62 18.78
CA VAL A 83 9.20 18.68 18.28
C VAL A 83 10.57 19.10 18.80
N PRO A 84 11.24 18.29 19.65
CA PRO A 84 12.59 18.58 20.11
C PRO A 84 13.60 18.57 18.96
N ASN A 85 14.64 19.38 19.05
CA ASN A 85 15.63 19.55 17.98
C ASN A 85 16.32 18.24 17.57
N GLU A 86 16.56 17.33 18.53
CA GLU A 86 17.16 16.02 18.27
C GLU A 86 16.30 15.08 17.43
N ARG A 87 15.03 15.43 17.23
CA ARG A 87 14.07 14.67 16.42
C ARG A 87 13.79 15.30 15.05
N ILE A 88 14.51 16.37 14.71
CA ILE A 88 14.32 17.11 13.46
C ILE A 88 15.37 16.67 12.44
N PHE A 89 14.91 16.37 11.22
CA PHE A 89 15.74 16.00 10.07
C PHE A 89 15.84 17.11 9.03
N LEU A 90 14.82 17.98 8.97
CA LEU A 90 14.73 19.12 8.05
C LEU A 90 13.93 20.22 8.74
N CYS A 91 14.41 21.47 8.71
CA CYS A 91 13.74 22.61 9.30
C CYS A 91 14.02 23.90 8.52
N GLY A 92 13.42 24.01 7.33
CA GLY A 92 13.55 25.17 6.47
C GLY A 92 14.48 24.99 5.27
N GLU A 93 15.27 23.90 5.21
CA GLU A 93 16.18 23.61 4.10
C GLU A 93 15.37 23.04 2.91
N TYR A 94 14.54 23.89 2.32
CA TYR A 94 13.58 23.56 1.27
C TYR A 94 14.22 22.92 0.02
N GLU A 95 15.49 23.21 -0.26
CA GLU A 95 16.25 22.68 -1.40
C GLU A 95 16.34 21.15 -1.35
N PHE A 96 16.33 20.56 -0.16
CA PHE A 96 16.43 19.12 0.03
C PHE A 96 15.09 18.41 0.04
N ALA A 97 13.97 19.14 0.08
CA ALA A 97 12.62 18.54 0.13
C ALA A 97 12.37 17.62 -1.08
N GLY A 98 12.72 18.07 -2.28
CA GLY A 98 12.55 17.26 -3.49
C GLY A 98 13.35 15.96 -3.48
N MET A 99 14.62 16.02 -3.07
CA MET A 99 15.48 14.84 -2.97
C MET A 99 14.98 13.85 -1.91
N MET A 100 14.51 14.36 -0.77
CA MET A 100 13.93 13.52 0.30
C MET A 100 12.72 12.75 -0.21
N VAL A 101 11.80 13.43 -0.90
CA VAL A 101 10.60 12.83 -1.49
C VAL A 101 10.97 11.79 -2.54
N GLU A 102 11.92 12.08 -3.42
CA GLU A 102 12.36 11.16 -4.47
C GLU A 102 12.91 9.85 -3.88
N ARG A 103 13.79 9.95 -2.90
CA ARG A 103 14.40 8.78 -2.23
C ARG A 103 13.37 7.96 -1.48
N PHE A 104 12.52 8.60 -0.69
CA PHE A 104 11.40 7.93 -0.02
C PHE A 104 10.49 7.23 -1.03
N ALA A 105 10.07 7.95 -2.07
CA ALA A 105 9.18 7.42 -3.09
C ALA A 105 9.80 6.25 -3.87
N GLY A 106 11.12 6.24 -4.06
CA GLY A 106 11.84 5.12 -4.66
C GLY A 106 11.62 3.83 -3.87
N TYR A 107 11.97 3.83 -2.60
CA TYR A 107 11.78 2.67 -1.72
C TYR A 107 10.31 2.26 -1.58
N HIS A 108 9.42 3.23 -1.44
CA HIS A 108 7.98 2.97 -1.37
C HIS A 108 7.45 2.32 -2.66
N ARG A 109 7.91 2.77 -3.83
CA ARG A 109 7.52 2.18 -5.12
C ARG A 109 8.08 0.78 -5.31
N GLN A 110 9.33 0.54 -4.89
CA GLN A 110 9.96 -0.78 -4.94
C GLN A 110 9.19 -1.79 -4.08
N SER A 111 8.70 -1.39 -2.90
CA SER A 111 7.99 -2.29 -1.98
C SER A 111 6.70 -2.88 -2.56
N TYR A 112 6.12 -2.27 -3.60
CA TYR A 112 4.97 -2.84 -4.30
C TYR A 112 5.26 -4.17 -4.98
N GLY A 113 6.52 -4.42 -5.38
CA GLY A 113 6.97 -5.72 -5.89
C GLY A 113 6.95 -6.85 -4.85
N GLY A 114 6.58 -6.53 -3.60
CA GLY A 114 6.34 -7.50 -2.54
C GLY A 114 4.88 -7.45 -2.07
N CYS A 115 4.45 -6.32 -1.49
CA CYS A 115 3.13 -6.25 -0.85
C CYS A 115 1.95 -6.45 -1.82
N LYS A 116 2.05 -5.97 -3.05
CA LYS A 116 0.98 -6.15 -4.05
C LYS A 116 1.02 -7.52 -4.72
N VAL A 117 2.19 -8.14 -4.77
CA VAL A 117 2.34 -9.54 -5.20
C VAL A 117 1.61 -10.47 -4.22
N GLY A 118 1.81 -10.29 -2.91
CA GLY A 118 1.09 -11.08 -1.91
C GLY A 118 -0.43 -10.97 -2.00
N VAL A 119 -0.96 -9.77 -2.31
CA VAL A 119 -2.40 -9.60 -2.60
C VAL A 119 -2.81 -10.35 -3.88
N GLY A 120 -1.96 -10.29 -4.91
CA GLY A 120 -2.17 -11.03 -6.17
C GLY A 120 -2.24 -12.54 -5.93
N ASP A 121 -1.36 -13.10 -5.10
CA ASP A 121 -1.36 -14.53 -4.75
C ASP A 121 -2.68 -14.95 -4.10
N VAL A 122 -3.21 -14.14 -3.18
CA VAL A 122 -4.52 -14.40 -2.54
C VAL A 122 -5.63 -14.42 -3.58
N LEU A 123 -5.64 -13.45 -4.50
CA LEU A 123 -6.66 -13.37 -5.57
C LEU A 123 -6.57 -14.55 -6.55
N ILE A 124 -5.35 -14.97 -6.91
CA ILE A 124 -5.12 -16.13 -7.78
C ILE A 124 -5.62 -17.40 -7.09
N GLY A 125 -5.27 -17.58 -5.81
CA GLY A 125 -5.72 -18.71 -5.01
C GLY A 125 -7.25 -18.75 -4.88
N ALA A 126 -7.88 -17.62 -4.56
CA ALA A 126 -9.35 -17.52 -4.48
C ALA A 126 -10.04 -17.82 -5.82
N ALA A 127 -9.50 -17.31 -6.93
CA ALA A 127 -10.03 -17.60 -8.25
C ALA A 127 -9.92 -19.09 -8.63
N ALA A 128 -8.79 -19.73 -8.27
CA ALA A 128 -8.60 -21.16 -8.50
C ALA A 128 -9.62 -22.02 -7.71
N VAL A 129 -9.83 -21.69 -6.43
CA VAL A 129 -10.82 -22.36 -5.58
C VAL A 129 -12.24 -22.14 -6.08
N ALA A 130 -12.59 -20.91 -6.48
CA ALA A 130 -13.89 -20.62 -7.09
C ALA A 130 -14.12 -21.42 -8.38
N ALA A 131 -13.10 -21.57 -9.22
CA ALA A 131 -13.17 -22.39 -10.42
C ALA A 131 -13.42 -23.89 -10.11
N GLU A 132 -12.81 -24.41 -9.02
CA GLU A 132 -13.05 -25.79 -8.58
C GLU A 132 -14.49 -25.99 -8.10
N TYR A 133 -14.99 -25.10 -7.25
CA TYR A 133 -16.36 -25.17 -6.73
C TYR A 133 -17.42 -25.05 -7.84
N ASN A 134 -17.13 -24.23 -8.85
CA ASN A 134 -17.99 -24.11 -10.03
C ASN A 134 -17.85 -25.29 -11.03
N GLY A 135 -16.96 -26.26 -10.77
CA GLY A 135 -16.69 -27.39 -11.69
C GLY A 135 -15.98 -26.97 -12.99
N ALA A 136 -15.44 -25.75 -13.06
CA ALA A 136 -14.86 -25.15 -14.26
C ALA A 136 -13.32 -25.20 -14.33
N ALA A 137 -12.64 -25.70 -13.31
CA ALA A 137 -11.18 -25.69 -13.18
C ALA A 137 -10.43 -26.35 -14.35
N LYS A 138 -11.07 -27.28 -15.08
CA LYS A 138 -10.48 -27.96 -16.24
C LYS A 138 -10.71 -27.24 -17.56
N ALA A 139 -11.57 -26.21 -17.59
CA ALA A 139 -11.89 -25.47 -18.80
C ALA A 139 -10.68 -24.66 -19.27
N THR A 140 -10.38 -24.70 -20.57
CA THR A 140 -9.20 -24.04 -21.16
C THR A 140 -9.20 -22.54 -20.89
N HIS A 141 -10.34 -21.87 -21.09
CA HIS A 141 -10.45 -20.42 -20.86
C HIS A 141 -10.23 -20.01 -19.40
N VAL A 142 -10.53 -20.88 -18.42
CA VAL A 142 -10.23 -20.64 -16.99
C VAL A 142 -8.74 -20.78 -16.73
N LYS A 143 -8.12 -21.83 -17.28
CA LYS A 143 -6.67 -22.03 -17.18
C LYS A 143 -5.88 -20.87 -17.79
N ASP A 144 -6.29 -20.41 -18.97
CA ASP A 144 -5.64 -19.28 -19.65
C ASP A 144 -5.70 -18.00 -18.79
N LYS A 145 -6.81 -17.74 -18.11
CA LYS A 145 -6.94 -16.62 -17.16
C LYS A 145 -6.02 -16.76 -15.95
N LEU A 146 -5.96 -17.94 -15.35
CA LEU A 146 -5.06 -18.19 -14.20
C LEU A 146 -3.58 -18.06 -14.60
N ILE A 147 -3.22 -18.49 -15.83
CA ILE A 147 -1.88 -18.29 -16.37
C ILE A 147 -1.57 -16.80 -16.52
N GLU A 148 -2.49 -16.02 -17.08
CA GLU A 148 -2.31 -14.57 -17.24
C GLU A 148 -2.20 -13.87 -15.89
N MET A 149 -3.05 -14.19 -14.91
CA MET A 149 -2.97 -13.64 -13.56
C MET A 149 -1.60 -13.92 -12.94
N THR A 150 -1.11 -15.15 -13.04
CA THR A 150 0.22 -15.54 -12.55
C THR A 150 1.32 -14.79 -13.27
N HIS A 151 1.26 -14.69 -14.61
CA HIS A 151 2.22 -13.94 -15.41
C HIS A 151 2.34 -12.47 -14.97
N LEU A 152 1.20 -11.80 -14.79
CA LEU A 152 1.18 -10.40 -14.33
C LEU A 152 1.76 -10.24 -12.92
N ASN A 153 1.41 -11.15 -12.01
CA ASN A 153 1.86 -11.11 -10.63
C ASN A 153 3.38 -11.36 -10.52
N GLU A 154 3.89 -12.39 -11.19
CA GLU A 154 5.32 -12.71 -11.23
C GLU A 154 6.13 -11.61 -11.93
N THR A 155 5.58 -10.97 -12.96
CA THR A 155 6.23 -9.81 -13.61
C THR A 155 6.41 -8.67 -12.62
N LEU A 156 5.41 -8.40 -11.78
CA LEU A 156 5.50 -7.38 -10.74
C LEU A 156 6.56 -7.74 -9.67
N TYR A 157 6.64 -9.00 -9.28
CA TYR A 157 7.66 -9.52 -8.38
C TYR A 157 9.07 -9.33 -8.95
N CYS A 158 9.27 -9.70 -10.20
CA CYS A 158 10.55 -9.50 -10.90
C CYS A 158 10.99 -8.03 -10.92
N CYS A 159 10.05 -7.08 -11.10
CA CYS A 159 10.37 -5.66 -11.02
C CYS A 159 10.90 -5.26 -9.64
N GLY A 160 10.30 -5.77 -8.56
CA GLY A 160 10.76 -5.51 -7.19
C GLY A 160 12.18 -6.03 -6.92
N ILE A 161 12.47 -7.24 -7.37
CA ILE A 161 13.81 -7.83 -7.27
C ILE A 161 14.83 -7.05 -8.10
N ALA A 162 14.49 -6.68 -9.34
CA ALA A 162 15.35 -5.90 -10.20
C ALA A 162 15.72 -4.54 -9.60
N CYS A 163 14.76 -3.83 -8.99
CA CYS A 163 15.02 -2.56 -8.28
C CYS A 163 16.13 -2.71 -7.23
N SER A 164 16.07 -3.77 -6.44
CA SER A 164 17.05 -4.03 -5.38
C SER A 164 18.40 -4.45 -5.94
N SER A 165 18.43 -5.34 -6.94
CA SER A 165 19.68 -5.91 -7.50
C SER A 165 20.48 -4.92 -8.33
N GLN A 166 19.83 -3.92 -8.94
CA GLN A 166 20.48 -2.85 -9.73
C GLN A 166 20.74 -1.58 -8.90
N GLY A 167 20.59 -1.66 -7.58
CA GLY A 167 20.87 -0.53 -6.69
C GLY A 167 22.37 -0.21 -6.58
N TYR A 168 22.68 0.89 -5.92
CA TYR A 168 24.04 1.42 -5.78
C TYR A 168 24.30 2.02 -4.40
N LYS A 169 25.55 2.16 -4.04
CA LYS A 169 25.95 2.89 -2.83
C LYS A 169 25.93 4.38 -3.08
N THR A 170 25.33 5.12 -2.15
CA THR A 170 25.36 6.59 -2.13
C THR A 170 26.69 7.10 -1.57
N GLU A 171 26.97 8.39 -1.72
CA GLU A 171 28.15 9.05 -1.13
C GLU A 171 28.20 8.90 0.40
N SER A 172 27.03 8.86 1.06
CA SER A 172 26.94 8.63 2.51
C SER A 172 27.18 7.17 2.92
N GLY A 173 27.43 6.27 1.97
CA GLY A 173 27.67 4.85 2.21
C GLY A 173 26.40 4.00 2.34
N ASN A 174 25.22 4.60 2.29
CA ASN A 174 23.96 3.89 2.27
C ASN A 174 23.70 3.26 0.90
N TYR A 175 22.80 2.28 0.85
CA TYR A 175 22.39 1.64 -0.39
C TYR A 175 21.11 2.29 -0.92
N MET A 176 21.12 2.67 -2.18
CA MET A 176 19.95 3.21 -2.89
C MET A 176 19.52 2.22 -3.97
N ILE A 177 18.24 1.98 -4.08
CA ILE A 177 17.66 1.14 -5.12
C ILE A 177 17.69 1.86 -6.48
N ASP A 178 17.53 1.11 -7.57
CA ASP A 178 17.36 1.71 -8.90
C ASP A 178 16.00 2.43 -9.01
N LEU A 179 16.06 3.76 -9.17
CA LEU A 179 14.87 4.62 -9.21
C LEU A 179 14.04 4.43 -10.49
N LEU A 180 14.69 4.13 -11.62
CA LEU A 180 13.97 3.88 -12.87
C LEU A 180 13.15 2.59 -12.75
N LEU A 181 13.75 1.52 -12.26
CA LEU A 181 13.06 0.25 -12.07
C LEU A 181 11.97 0.34 -11.00
N ALA A 182 12.18 1.16 -9.95
CA ALA A 182 11.14 1.47 -8.97
C ALA A 182 9.92 2.15 -9.62
N ASN A 183 10.16 3.08 -10.57
CA ASN A 183 9.08 3.70 -11.34
C ASN A 183 8.38 2.70 -12.27
N VAL A 184 9.11 1.78 -12.90
CA VAL A 184 8.53 0.68 -13.69
C VAL A 184 7.65 -0.21 -12.82
N CYS A 185 8.13 -0.59 -11.62
CA CYS A 185 7.35 -1.33 -10.64
C CYS A 185 6.04 -0.59 -10.28
N LYS A 186 6.14 0.71 -9.98
CA LYS A 186 4.96 1.55 -9.69
C LYS A 186 4.01 1.63 -10.88
N GLN A 187 4.51 1.77 -12.10
CA GLN A 187 3.67 1.81 -13.30
C GLN A 187 2.90 0.49 -13.50
N ASN A 188 3.56 -0.64 -13.28
CA ASN A 188 2.93 -1.95 -13.40
C ASN A 188 1.88 -2.17 -12.31
N VAL A 189 2.14 -1.76 -11.08
CA VAL A 189 1.17 -1.90 -9.97
C VAL A 189 -0.09 -1.06 -10.15
N THR A 190 -0.07 -0.04 -10.99
CA THR A 190 -1.26 0.74 -11.31
C THR A 190 -2.15 0.09 -12.39
N ARG A 191 -1.73 -1.06 -12.93
CA ARG A 191 -2.41 -1.77 -14.03
C ARG A 191 -2.66 -3.25 -13.70
N TYR A 192 -1.62 -3.98 -13.34
CA TYR A 192 -1.68 -5.44 -13.18
C TYR A 192 -2.66 -5.93 -12.11
N PRO A 193 -2.71 -5.34 -10.90
CA PRO A 193 -3.70 -5.74 -9.91
C PRO A 193 -5.14 -5.57 -10.38
N TYR A 194 -5.44 -4.53 -11.14
CA TYR A 194 -6.79 -4.34 -11.70
C TYR A 194 -7.15 -5.44 -12.69
N GLU A 195 -6.20 -5.84 -13.54
CA GLU A 195 -6.44 -6.94 -14.47
C GLU A 195 -6.56 -8.28 -13.75
N ILE A 196 -5.75 -8.54 -12.74
CA ILE A 196 -5.85 -9.73 -11.89
C ILE A 196 -7.24 -9.80 -11.22
N VAL A 197 -7.73 -8.69 -10.64
CA VAL A 197 -9.07 -8.61 -10.05
C VAL A 197 -10.13 -8.90 -11.10
N ARG A 198 -10.07 -8.25 -12.27
CA ARG A 198 -11.02 -8.46 -13.36
C ARG A 198 -11.10 -9.92 -13.80
N LEU A 199 -9.95 -10.59 -13.90
CA LEU A 199 -9.91 -12.01 -14.28
C LEU A 199 -10.44 -12.90 -13.16
N ALA A 200 -10.18 -12.57 -11.89
CA ALA A 200 -10.74 -13.28 -10.74
C ALA A 200 -12.27 -13.17 -10.69
N GLU A 201 -12.80 -11.96 -10.88
CA GLU A 201 -14.25 -11.73 -10.94
C GLU A 201 -14.91 -12.50 -12.08
N ASP A 202 -14.28 -12.52 -13.27
CA ASP A 202 -14.77 -13.25 -14.43
C ASP A 202 -14.77 -14.78 -14.20
N ILE A 203 -13.78 -15.31 -13.50
CA ILE A 203 -13.74 -16.74 -13.10
C ILE A 203 -14.84 -17.05 -12.07
N ALA A 204 -15.04 -16.19 -11.08
CA ALA A 204 -16.08 -16.34 -10.06
C ALA A 204 -17.49 -16.14 -10.63
N GLY A 205 -17.61 -15.36 -11.71
CA GLY A 205 -18.87 -15.10 -12.39
C GLY A 205 -19.88 -14.37 -11.52
N GLY A 206 -21.17 -14.70 -11.69
CA GLY A 206 -22.27 -14.06 -10.97
C GLY A 206 -22.22 -14.18 -9.44
N LEU A 207 -21.43 -15.12 -8.92
CA LEU A 207 -21.28 -15.35 -7.50
C LEU A 207 -20.82 -14.08 -6.75
N MET A 208 -19.98 -13.27 -7.37
CA MET A 208 -19.47 -12.02 -6.79
C MET A 208 -20.56 -11.02 -6.39
N VAL A 209 -21.71 -11.06 -7.05
CA VAL A 209 -22.83 -10.11 -6.82
C VAL A 209 -24.09 -10.77 -6.27
N THR A 210 -24.14 -12.10 -6.24
CA THR A 210 -25.31 -12.87 -5.84
C THR A 210 -25.12 -13.73 -4.61
N ALA A 211 -23.86 -13.88 -4.14
CA ALA A 211 -23.61 -14.62 -2.91
C ALA A 211 -24.28 -13.93 -1.73
N PRO A 212 -25.09 -14.64 -0.94
CA PRO A 212 -25.67 -14.09 0.29
C PRO A 212 -24.56 -13.87 1.34
N SER A 213 -24.84 -13.01 2.32
CA SER A 213 -24.00 -12.89 3.51
C SER A 213 -24.13 -14.15 4.38
N GLU A 214 -23.12 -14.45 5.18
CA GLU A 214 -23.20 -15.49 6.21
C GLU A 214 -24.41 -15.26 7.15
N ALA A 215 -24.74 -14.01 7.44
CA ALA A 215 -25.87 -13.65 8.28
C ALA A 215 -27.25 -14.02 7.68
N ASP A 216 -27.30 -14.37 6.40
CA ASP A 216 -28.53 -14.79 5.71
C ASP A 216 -28.79 -16.31 5.84
N PHE A 217 -27.89 -17.06 6.45
CA PHE A 217 -28.00 -18.48 6.73
C PHE A 217 -28.37 -18.75 8.19
#